data_d3efa27c674238ea795f47af097c4a0a
#
_entry.id   d3efa27c674238ea795f47af097c4a0a
#
_cell.length_a   1.000
_cell.length_b   1.000
_cell.length_c   1.000
_cell.angle_alpha   90.00
_cell.angle_beta   90.00
_cell.angle_gamma   90.00
#
_symmetry.space_group_name_H-M   'P 1'
#
loop_
_entity.id
_entity.type
_entity.pdbx_description
1 polymer ?
#
loop_
_entity_poly.entity_id
_entity_poly.type
_entity_poly.pdbx_seq_one_letter_code
_entity_poly.pdbx_strand_id
1 'polypeptide(L)'
;MKNHFRRILCALLALALCLPLAAIADVSITIIGEDGEQEQLQTAESQEQGDAREAFIDGIIDLAKEKFDEAGGQPQRAHYSGDIYVCKNFTVYLFRENRDRFRMAEYPDTPLVIPDNKPRDECTDYVYGVEWKDVPASEGNPFYVAASFRYDPDKTKEENWEDARVFLMQVQRGDYFQMAANYYYGVGAHSMIFTEDYDPETDTVTWTDSNMRGATRNDERYGYVQYDAVKEIDWFVDAFCRKKYGATLYRLRDDIIWAE
;
A
#
# COMPACT_ATOMS: atom_id res chain seq x y z
N MET A 1 43.30 24.52 -12.81
CA MET A 1 42.14 23.85 -12.27
C MET A 1 40.86 24.00 -13.12
N LYS A 2 40.49 25.23 -13.56
CA LYS A 2 39.25 25.45 -14.37
C LYS A 2 39.14 24.61 -15.67
N ASN A 3 40.25 24.25 -16.32
CA ASN A 3 40.23 23.50 -17.58
C ASN A 3 40.04 21.97 -17.41
N HIS A 4 40.33 21.41 -16.24
CA HIS A 4 40.10 19.98 -15.97
C HIS A 4 38.63 19.75 -15.66
N PHE A 5 37.95 20.65 -14.95
CA PHE A 5 36.56 20.58 -14.61
C PHE A 5 35.66 20.58 -15.86
N ARG A 6 35.96 21.45 -16.83
CA ARG A 6 35.23 21.47 -18.12
C ARG A 6 35.39 20.19 -18.94
N ARG A 7 36.55 19.53 -18.89
CA ARG A 7 36.78 18.27 -19.62
C ARG A 7 36.06 17.08 -19.00
N ILE A 8 35.93 17.02 -17.68
CA ILE A 8 35.20 16.01 -16.94
C ILE A 8 33.71 16.20 -17.18
N LEU A 9 33.18 17.42 -17.13
CA LEU A 9 31.76 17.70 -17.39
C LEU A 9 31.37 17.35 -18.83
N CYS A 10 32.18 17.65 -19.83
CA CYS A 10 31.95 17.27 -21.23
C CYS A 10 32.00 15.73 -21.45
N ALA A 11 32.84 15.01 -20.72
CA ALA A 11 32.91 13.54 -20.81
C ALA A 11 31.69 12.86 -20.18
N LEU A 12 31.16 13.39 -19.08
CA LEU A 12 29.94 12.89 -18.44
C LEU A 12 28.69 13.17 -19.27
N LEU A 13 28.59 14.38 -19.88
CA LEU A 13 27.50 14.67 -20.82
C LEU A 13 27.56 13.80 -22.09
N ALA A 14 28.74 13.48 -22.60
CA ALA A 14 28.88 12.60 -23.77
C ALA A 14 28.51 11.13 -23.45
N LEU A 15 28.74 10.69 -22.20
CA LEU A 15 28.32 9.34 -21.75
C LEU A 15 26.81 9.23 -21.62
N ALA A 16 26.15 10.28 -21.13
CA ALA A 16 24.69 10.32 -20.97
C ALA A 16 23.95 10.31 -22.31
N LEU A 17 24.55 10.85 -23.37
CA LEU A 17 23.97 10.86 -24.74
C LEU A 17 24.13 9.53 -25.50
N CYS A 18 24.89 8.57 -24.98
CA CYS A 18 25.10 7.27 -25.61
C CYS A 18 24.29 6.13 -24.99
N LEU A 19 23.49 6.39 -23.94
CA LEU A 19 22.61 5.40 -23.34
C LEU A 19 21.24 5.45 -24.05
N PRO A 20 20.60 4.29 -24.30
CA PRO A 20 19.23 4.27 -24.82
C PRO A 20 18.29 4.98 -23.85
N LEU A 21 17.35 5.79 -24.37
CA LEU A 21 16.40 6.61 -23.57
C LEU A 21 15.74 5.85 -22.39
N ALA A 22 15.58 4.55 -22.50
CA ALA A 22 15.00 3.71 -21.44
C ALA A 22 15.91 3.51 -20.21
N ALA A 23 17.16 3.95 -20.23
CA ALA A 23 18.11 3.79 -19.11
C ALA A 23 18.38 5.08 -18.33
N ILE A 24 17.70 6.18 -18.66
CA ILE A 24 17.94 7.50 -18.06
C ILE A 24 17.09 7.75 -16.79
N ALA A 25 16.08 6.92 -16.55
CA ALA A 25 15.11 7.12 -15.46
C ALA A 25 15.70 7.06 -14.04
N ASP A 26 16.92 6.53 -13.85
CA ASP A 26 17.49 6.27 -12.52
C ASP A 26 18.89 6.88 -12.30
N VAL A 27 19.23 8.00 -12.95
CA VAL A 27 20.52 8.67 -12.70
C VAL A 27 20.33 9.81 -11.70
N SER A 28 20.47 9.50 -10.42
CA SER A 28 20.68 10.54 -9.41
C SER A 28 22.10 11.10 -9.53
N ILE A 29 22.23 12.36 -9.93
CA ILE A 29 23.53 13.05 -9.96
C ILE A 29 23.70 13.74 -8.61
N THR A 30 24.59 13.20 -7.78
CA THR A 30 25.02 13.88 -6.56
C THR A 30 26.13 14.85 -6.88
N ILE A 31 25.91 16.15 -6.72
CA ILE A 31 26.95 17.18 -6.81
C ILE A 31 27.43 17.45 -5.38
N ILE A 32 28.71 17.20 -5.14
CA ILE A 32 29.34 17.56 -3.86
C ILE A 32 29.91 18.98 -4.03
N GLY A 33 29.35 19.94 -3.30
CA GLY A 33 29.86 21.29 -3.20
C GLY A 33 31.26 21.35 -2.54
N GLU A 34 31.97 22.46 -2.73
CA GLU A 34 33.34 22.67 -2.11
C GLU A 34 33.27 22.69 -0.58
N ASP A 35 32.11 22.82 0.01
CA ASP A 35 31.80 22.83 1.45
C ASP A 35 31.31 21.47 1.98
N GLY A 36 31.24 20.43 1.13
CA GLY A 36 30.89 19.08 1.53
C GLY A 36 29.39 18.83 1.69
N GLU A 37 28.53 19.78 1.34
CA GLU A 37 27.08 19.57 1.28
C GLU A 37 26.73 18.73 0.05
N GLN A 38 25.89 17.69 0.25
CA GLN A 38 25.36 16.84 -0.80
C GLN A 38 24.00 17.38 -1.25
N GLU A 39 23.94 17.94 -2.45
CA GLU A 39 22.69 18.33 -3.09
C GLU A 39 22.24 17.22 -4.05
N GLN A 40 21.14 16.55 -3.74
CA GLN A 40 20.49 15.62 -4.66
C GLN A 40 19.63 16.42 -5.63
N LEU A 41 20.05 16.48 -6.89
CA LEU A 41 19.18 16.94 -7.97
C LEU A 41 18.19 15.82 -8.32
N GLN A 42 17.00 15.87 -7.73
CA GLN A 42 15.85 15.13 -8.27
C GLN A 42 15.53 15.70 -9.65
N THR A 43 15.35 14.85 -10.63
CA THR A 43 14.86 15.30 -11.94
C THR A 43 13.40 15.76 -11.79
N ALA A 44 12.99 16.77 -12.55
CA ALA A 44 11.61 17.27 -12.52
C ALA A 44 10.59 16.14 -12.74
N GLU A 45 10.92 15.17 -13.55
CA GLU A 45 10.11 13.99 -13.86
C GLU A 45 9.92 13.07 -12.63
N SER A 46 10.96 12.83 -11.82
CA SER A 46 10.84 12.04 -10.59
C SER A 46 10.03 12.76 -9.51
N GLN A 47 10.05 14.08 -9.49
CA GLN A 47 9.27 14.88 -8.57
C GLN A 47 7.78 14.86 -8.96
N GLU A 48 7.46 14.99 -10.27
CA GLU A 48 6.09 14.92 -10.77
C GLU A 48 5.45 13.54 -10.54
N GLN A 49 6.20 12.46 -10.69
CA GLN A 49 5.76 11.10 -10.38
C GLN A 49 5.50 10.92 -8.88
N GLY A 50 6.39 11.41 -8.02
CA GLY A 50 6.18 11.40 -6.58
C GLY A 50 4.91 12.15 -6.17
N ASP A 51 4.67 13.31 -6.76
CA ASP A 51 3.50 14.14 -6.51
C ASP A 51 2.19 13.43 -6.94
N ALA A 52 2.19 12.70 -8.07
CA ALA A 52 1.00 11.96 -8.53
C ALA A 52 0.68 10.78 -7.61
N ARG A 53 1.69 10.01 -7.17
CA ARG A 53 1.50 8.92 -6.23
C ARG A 53 0.93 9.41 -4.88
N GLU A 54 1.51 10.46 -4.32
CA GLU A 54 1.02 11.04 -3.06
C GLU A 54 -0.40 11.61 -3.22
N ALA A 55 -0.71 12.27 -4.33
CA ALA A 55 -2.06 12.76 -4.60
C ALA A 55 -3.09 11.62 -4.76
N PHE A 56 -2.66 10.44 -5.25
CA PHE A 56 -3.54 9.26 -5.29
C PHE A 56 -3.79 8.73 -3.87
N ILE A 57 -2.76 8.67 -3.02
CA ILE A 57 -2.89 8.28 -1.61
C ILE A 57 -3.79 9.27 -0.85
N ASP A 58 -3.57 10.58 -1.03
CA ASP A 58 -4.41 11.64 -0.43
C ASP A 58 -5.87 11.46 -0.82
N GLY A 59 -6.16 11.27 -2.10
CA GLY A 59 -7.53 11.08 -2.58
C GLY A 59 -8.22 9.86 -1.96
N ILE A 60 -7.48 8.77 -1.74
CA ILE A 60 -7.99 7.55 -1.08
C ILE A 60 -8.32 7.83 0.39
N ILE A 61 -7.43 8.51 1.11
CA ILE A 61 -7.58 8.82 2.53
C ILE A 61 -8.69 9.85 2.74
N ASP A 62 -8.76 10.87 1.90
CA ASP A 62 -9.83 11.88 1.94
C ASP A 62 -11.21 11.26 1.69
N LEU A 63 -11.32 10.35 0.71
CA LEU A 63 -12.57 9.63 0.47
C LEU A 63 -12.94 8.72 1.64
N ALA A 64 -11.95 8.08 2.28
CA ALA A 64 -12.20 7.28 3.48
C ALA A 64 -12.76 8.13 4.62
N LYS A 65 -12.20 9.34 4.81
CA LYS A 65 -12.71 10.32 5.78
C LYS A 65 -14.12 10.76 5.46
N GLU A 66 -14.41 11.08 4.18
CA GLU A 66 -15.76 11.43 3.74
C GLU A 66 -16.76 10.33 4.11
N LYS A 67 -16.44 9.06 3.81
CA LYS A 67 -17.32 7.92 4.14
C LYS A 67 -17.47 7.68 5.64
N PHE A 68 -16.45 7.97 6.44
CA PHE A 68 -16.54 7.95 7.89
C PHE A 68 -17.49 9.05 8.42
N ASP A 69 -17.35 10.26 7.92
CA ASP A 69 -18.19 11.40 8.29
C ASP A 69 -19.67 11.18 7.87
N GLU A 70 -19.92 10.66 6.66
CA GLU A 70 -21.25 10.28 6.17
C GLU A 70 -21.89 9.18 7.04
N ALA A 71 -21.10 8.20 7.47
CA ALA A 71 -21.60 7.13 8.34
C ALA A 71 -21.98 7.63 9.73
N GLY A 72 -21.37 8.73 10.20
CA GLY A 72 -21.70 9.40 11.46
C GLY A 72 -21.68 8.47 12.69
N GLY A 73 -20.79 7.49 12.71
CA GLY A 73 -20.70 6.48 13.76
C GLY A 73 -21.84 5.44 13.76
N GLN A 74 -22.71 5.46 12.75
CA GLN A 74 -23.79 4.49 12.61
C GLN A 74 -23.34 3.22 11.87
N PRO A 75 -23.91 2.04 12.21
CA PRO A 75 -23.62 0.81 11.52
C PRO A 75 -24.10 0.88 10.07
N GLN A 76 -23.23 0.53 9.13
CA GLN A 76 -23.49 0.45 7.71
C GLN A 76 -23.73 -0.99 7.31
N ARG A 77 -24.62 -1.22 6.34
CA ARG A 77 -24.87 -2.57 5.84
C ARG A 77 -23.60 -3.14 5.18
N ALA A 78 -23.19 -4.32 5.63
CA ALA A 78 -21.96 -4.98 5.21
C ALA A 78 -22.23 -6.43 4.79
N HIS A 79 -23.14 -6.63 3.85
CA HIS A 79 -23.47 -7.95 3.31
C HIS A 79 -22.43 -8.40 2.28
N TYR A 80 -22.22 -9.70 2.12
CA TYR A 80 -21.09 -10.29 1.39
C TYR A 80 -20.97 -9.93 -0.10
N SER A 81 -22.00 -9.46 -0.76
CA SER A 81 -21.93 -9.15 -2.18
C SER A 81 -22.59 -7.80 -2.47
N GLY A 82 -21.82 -6.85 -2.91
CA GLY A 82 -22.28 -5.59 -3.46
C GLY A 82 -22.30 -4.41 -2.49
N ASP A 83 -22.30 -4.61 -1.18
CA ASP A 83 -22.23 -3.50 -0.23
C ASP A 83 -20.80 -3.01 -0.09
N ILE A 84 -20.60 -1.71 -0.27
CA ILE A 84 -19.25 -1.10 -0.17
C ILE A 84 -18.63 -1.19 1.22
N TYR A 85 -19.44 -1.38 2.26
CA TYR A 85 -18.99 -1.39 3.65
C TYR A 85 -18.53 -2.76 4.16
N VAL A 86 -18.38 -3.77 3.30
CA VAL A 86 -17.57 -4.96 3.58
C VAL A 86 -16.10 -4.59 3.46
N CYS A 87 -15.25 -5.00 4.40
CA CYS A 87 -13.85 -4.57 4.50
C CYS A 87 -13.10 -4.51 3.16
N LYS A 88 -13.12 -5.62 2.40
CA LYS A 88 -12.55 -5.73 1.07
C LYS A 88 -13.19 -4.78 0.06
N ASN A 89 -14.53 -4.73 0.03
CA ASN A 89 -15.24 -3.90 -0.93
C ASN A 89 -14.99 -2.41 -0.65
N PHE A 90 -14.90 -2.04 0.62
CA PHE A 90 -14.60 -0.68 1.05
C PHE A 90 -13.23 -0.23 0.56
N THR A 91 -12.19 -1.02 0.82
CA THR A 91 -10.83 -0.68 0.38
C THR A 91 -10.72 -0.62 -1.14
N VAL A 92 -11.27 -1.60 -1.86
CA VAL A 92 -11.29 -1.61 -3.33
C VAL A 92 -12.09 -0.43 -3.89
N TYR A 93 -13.21 -0.05 -3.25
CA TYR A 93 -14.00 1.12 -3.62
C TYR A 93 -13.17 2.40 -3.53
N LEU A 94 -12.45 2.63 -2.42
CA LEU A 94 -11.62 3.81 -2.24
C LEU A 94 -10.57 3.97 -3.35
N PHE A 95 -9.91 2.87 -3.74
CA PHE A 95 -8.96 2.90 -4.85
C PHE A 95 -9.65 3.16 -6.20
N ARG A 96 -10.79 2.52 -6.47
CA ARG A 96 -11.48 2.63 -7.77
C ARG A 96 -12.04 4.01 -8.04
N GLU A 97 -12.59 4.67 -7.05
CA GLU A 97 -13.17 6.01 -7.20
C GLU A 97 -12.10 7.08 -7.50
N ASN A 98 -10.85 6.82 -7.10
CA ASN A 98 -9.75 7.77 -7.30
C ASN A 98 -8.90 7.49 -8.55
N ARG A 99 -9.01 6.32 -9.18
CA ARG A 99 -8.07 5.82 -10.19
C ARG A 99 -8.07 6.57 -11.52
N ASP A 100 -9.19 7.20 -11.90
CA ASP A 100 -9.36 7.71 -13.28
C ASP A 100 -8.45 8.90 -13.61
N ARG A 101 -7.92 9.55 -12.57
CA ARG A 101 -6.99 10.69 -12.69
C ARG A 101 -5.52 10.26 -12.86
N PHE A 102 -5.24 8.96 -12.79
CA PHE A 102 -3.88 8.44 -12.69
C PHE A 102 -3.63 7.30 -13.68
N ARG A 103 -2.37 7.14 -14.07
CA ARG A 103 -1.86 6.10 -14.98
C ARG A 103 -0.56 5.53 -14.43
N MET A 104 -0.15 4.36 -14.93
CA MET A 104 1.23 3.93 -14.82
C MET A 104 2.05 4.59 -15.92
N ALA A 105 3.27 5.07 -15.62
CA ALA A 105 4.12 5.75 -16.60
C ALA A 105 4.39 4.89 -17.86
N GLU A 106 4.51 3.58 -17.68
CA GLU A 106 4.70 2.63 -18.79
C GLU A 106 3.42 2.44 -19.64
N TYR A 107 2.24 2.77 -19.09
CA TYR A 107 0.93 2.56 -19.72
C TYR A 107 0.05 3.81 -19.64
N PRO A 108 0.47 4.95 -20.25
CA PRO A 108 -0.19 6.25 -20.06
C PRO A 108 -1.62 6.30 -20.59
N ASP A 109 -1.96 5.45 -21.55
CA ASP A 109 -3.31 5.36 -22.12
C ASP A 109 -4.25 4.39 -21.38
N THR A 110 -3.72 3.64 -20.40
CA THR A 110 -4.46 2.60 -19.68
C THR A 110 -4.84 3.08 -18.27
N PRO A 111 -6.14 3.16 -17.93
CA PRO A 111 -6.55 3.44 -16.55
C PRO A 111 -5.93 2.47 -15.54
N LEU A 112 -5.65 2.94 -14.34
CA LEU A 112 -5.16 2.06 -13.28
C LEU A 112 -6.13 0.89 -13.06
N VAL A 113 -5.57 -0.32 -13.07
CA VAL A 113 -6.32 -1.56 -12.82
C VAL A 113 -6.21 -1.91 -11.35
N ILE A 114 -7.31 -1.73 -10.62
CA ILE A 114 -7.37 -2.12 -9.21
C ILE A 114 -7.76 -3.60 -9.16
N PRO A 115 -6.87 -4.48 -8.67
CA PRO A 115 -7.11 -5.92 -8.68
C PRO A 115 -8.34 -6.32 -7.85
N ASP A 116 -8.98 -7.41 -8.26
CA ASP A 116 -9.94 -8.11 -7.43
C ASP A 116 -9.25 -9.20 -6.61
N ASN A 117 -9.88 -9.60 -5.52
CA ASN A 117 -9.41 -10.75 -4.77
C ASN A 117 -9.57 -12.03 -5.58
N LYS A 118 -8.63 -12.94 -5.41
CA LYS A 118 -8.80 -14.32 -5.89
C LYS A 118 -10.00 -14.97 -5.22
N PRO A 119 -10.72 -15.87 -5.92
CA PRO A 119 -11.65 -16.79 -5.28
C PRO A 119 -10.95 -17.54 -4.15
N ARG A 120 -11.71 -17.88 -3.10
CA ARG A 120 -11.18 -18.51 -1.90
C ARG A 120 -10.44 -19.82 -2.15
N ASP A 121 -10.90 -20.60 -3.10
CA ASP A 121 -10.35 -21.88 -3.51
C ASP A 121 -9.07 -21.75 -4.36
N GLU A 122 -8.80 -20.55 -4.88
CA GLU A 122 -7.57 -20.21 -5.60
C GLU A 122 -6.52 -19.57 -4.71
N CYS A 123 -6.85 -19.21 -3.46
CA CYS A 123 -5.91 -18.60 -2.52
C CYS A 123 -5.00 -19.64 -1.88
N THR A 124 -3.78 -19.25 -1.54
CA THR A 124 -2.88 -20.09 -0.74
C THR A 124 -3.40 -20.25 0.68
N ASP A 125 -2.89 -21.25 1.39
CA ASP A 125 -3.32 -21.56 2.78
C ASP A 125 -3.09 -20.42 3.77
N TYR A 126 -2.27 -19.43 3.42
CA TYR A 126 -1.81 -18.39 4.35
C TYR A 126 -2.59 -17.09 4.25
N VAL A 127 -3.09 -16.75 3.05
CA VAL A 127 -3.84 -15.51 2.82
C VAL A 127 -5.27 -15.86 2.42
N TYR A 128 -5.93 -16.48 3.33
CA TYR A 128 -7.22 -17.10 3.18
C TYR A 128 -8.32 -16.17 2.64
N GLY A 129 -8.62 -16.27 1.35
CA GLY A 129 -9.66 -15.51 0.69
C GLY A 129 -9.32 -14.05 0.43
N VAL A 130 -8.06 -13.64 0.61
CA VAL A 130 -7.64 -12.24 0.54
C VAL A 130 -6.43 -12.00 -0.38
N GLU A 131 -5.99 -13.00 -1.12
CA GLU A 131 -5.00 -12.75 -2.17
C GLU A 131 -5.65 -12.00 -3.33
N TRP A 132 -4.94 -11.00 -3.82
CA TRP A 132 -5.31 -10.36 -5.07
C TRP A 132 -4.95 -11.25 -6.25
N LYS A 133 -5.79 -11.18 -7.29
CA LYS A 133 -5.43 -11.74 -8.58
C LYS A 133 -4.18 -11.05 -9.07
N ASP A 134 -3.22 -11.84 -9.55
CA ASP A 134 -2.07 -11.29 -10.22
C ASP A 134 -2.55 -10.59 -11.49
N VAL A 135 -2.40 -9.28 -11.51
CA VAL A 135 -2.63 -8.47 -12.69
C VAL A 135 -1.26 -8.13 -13.25
N PRO A 136 -0.93 -8.51 -14.48
CA PRO A 136 0.33 -8.13 -15.10
C PRO A 136 0.54 -6.62 -15.07
N ALA A 137 1.77 -6.16 -14.90
CA ALA A 137 2.09 -4.74 -14.93
C ALA A 137 1.62 -4.06 -16.23
N SER A 138 1.67 -4.80 -17.37
CA SER A 138 1.14 -4.38 -18.67
C SER A 138 -0.36 -4.05 -18.68
N GLU A 139 -1.10 -4.44 -17.68
CA GLU A 139 -2.52 -4.12 -17.52
C GLU A 139 -2.77 -2.91 -16.61
N GLY A 140 -1.71 -2.19 -16.21
CA GLY A 140 -1.83 -0.98 -15.40
C GLY A 140 -2.04 -1.23 -13.90
N ASN A 141 -1.59 -2.37 -13.38
CA ASN A 141 -1.62 -2.66 -11.95
C ASN A 141 -0.66 -1.73 -11.18
N PRO A 142 -1.15 -0.84 -10.30
CA PRO A 142 -0.32 0.09 -9.58
C PRO A 142 0.33 -0.49 -8.32
N PHE A 143 0.10 -1.78 -8.00
CA PHE A 143 0.56 -2.36 -6.75
C PHE A 143 1.69 -3.36 -6.93
N TYR A 144 2.50 -3.47 -5.89
CA TYR A 144 3.41 -4.59 -5.68
C TYR A 144 3.32 -5.10 -4.24
N VAL A 145 3.79 -6.31 -3.99
CA VAL A 145 3.91 -6.86 -2.65
C VAL A 145 5.13 -6.25 -1.97
N ALA A 146 4.91 -5.31 -1.05
CA ALA A 146 5.99 -4.67 -0.30
C ALA A 146 6.56 -5.60 0.78
N ALA A 147 5.68 -6.31 1.48
CA ALA A 147 6.06 -7.28 2.50
C ALA A 147 4.97 -8.35 2.67
N SER A 148 5.37 -9.51 3.14
CA SER A 148 4.44 -10.55 3.57
C SER A 148 4.96 -11.28 4.79
N PHE A 149 4.05 -11.62 5.69
CA PHE A 149 4.31 -12.49 6.83
C PHE A 149 3.53 -13.79 6.69
N ARG A 150 4.18 -14.90 7.01
CA ARG A 150 3.57 -16.22 7.10
C ARG A 150 4.11 -16.92 8.34
N TYR A 151 3.19 -17.44 9.14
CA TYR A 151 3.60 -18.22 10.32
C TYR A 151 4.41 -19.44 9.91
N ASP A 152 5.62 -19.55 10.40
CA ASP A 152 6.52 -20.67 10.14
C ASP A 152 6.37 -21.71 11.27
N PRO A 153 5.86 -22.93 10.98
CA PRO A 153 5.69 -23.97 11.98
C PRO A 153 7.01 -24.55 12.51
N ASP A 154 8.15 -24.30 11.84
CA ASP A 154 9.47 -24.77 12.23
C ASP A 154 10.18 -23.79 13.18
N LYS A 155 9.65 -22.56 13.32
CA LYS A 155 10.09 -21.55 14.27
C LYS A 155 9.33 -21.63 15.59
N THR A 156 9.94 -21.12 16.66
CA THR A 156 9.26 -20.92 17.94
C THR A 156 8.15 -19.88 17.82
N LYS A 157 7.27 -19.81 18.81
CA LYS A 157 6.23 -18.78 18.84
C LYS A 157 6.83 -17.38 18.95
N GLU A 158 7.87 -17.24 19.73
CA GLU A 158 8.60 -16.00 19.96
C GLU A 158 9.29 -15.50 18.69
N GLU A 159 9.94 -16.37 17.93
CA GLU A 159 10.54 -16.02 16.63
C GLU A 159 9.48 -15.60 15.60
N ASN A 160 8.37 -16.33 15.51
CA ASN A 160 7.25 -15.93 14.64
C ASN A 160 6.65 -14.58 15.05
N TRP A 161 6.57 -14.32 16.35
CA TRP A 161 6.06 -13.05 16.88
C TRP A 161 6.97 -11.88 16.48
N GLU A 162 8.28 -12.04 16.61
CA GLU A 162 9.25 -11.03 16.22
C GLU A 162 9.24 -10.79 14.70
N ASP A 163 9.20 -11.85 13.89
CA ASP A 163 9.07 -11.71 12.43
C ASP A 163 7.79 -10.94 12.05
N ALA A 164 6.68 -11.17 12.76
CA ALA A 164 5.42 -10.47 12.52
C ALA A 164 5.50 -8.99 12.92
N ARG A 165 6.24 -8.65 13.98
CA ARG A 165 6.51 -7.25 14.36
C ARG A 165 7.35 -6.55 13.30
N VAL A 166 8.47 -7.18 12.89
CA VAL A 166 9.34 -6.65 11.82
C VAL A 166 8.58 -6.43 10.52
N PHE A 167 7.61 -7.30 10.22
CA PHE A 167 6.72 -7.12 9.07
C PHE A 167 5.87 -5.85 9.22
N LEU A 168 5.24 -5.60 10.38
CA LEU A 168 4.40 -4.40 10.59
C LEU A 168 5.21 -3.10 10.70
N MET A 169 6.46 -3.17 11.13
CA MET A 169 7.36 -1.99 11.13
C MET A 169 7.68 -1.47 9.72
N GLN A 170 7.31 -2.21 8.66
CA GLN A 170 7.47 -1.78 7.26
C GLN A 170 6.27 -1.02 6.70
N VAL A 171 5.22 -0.84 7.50
CA VAL A 171 3.99 -0.12 7.10
C VAL A 171 4.32 1.30 6.67
N GLN A 172 3.80 1.69 5.53
CA GLN A 172 3.82 3.06 5.03
C GLN A 172 2.39 3.55 4.72
N ARG A 173 2.24 4.85 4.76
CA ARG A 173 1.01 5.53 4.37
C ARG A 173 0.58 5.11 2.97
N GLY A 174 -0.70 4.77 2.81
CA GLY A 174 -1.27 4.27 1.57
C GLY A 174 -1.12 2.76 1.34
N ASP A 175 -0.41 2.04 2.20
CA ASP A 175 -0.31 0.58 2.08
C ASP A 175 -1.69 -0.07 2.26
N TYR A 176 -2.02 -0.96 1.32
CA TYR A 176 -3.17 -1.84 1.43
C TYR A 176 -2.76 -3.11 2.16
N PHE A 177 -3.43 -3.37 3.27
CA PHE A 177 -3.14 -4.51 4.13
C PHE A 177 -4.23 -5.57 4.03
N GLN A 178 -3.81 -6.81 3.84
CA GLN A 178 -4.68 -7.98 3.92
C GLN A 178 -4.13 -8.97 4.93
N MET A 179 -5.00 -9.43 5.82
CA MET A 179 -4.64 -10.49 6.78
C MET A 179 -5.59 -11.66 6.72
N ALA A 180 -5.06 -12.85 6.88
CA ALA A 180 -5.82 -14.04 7.25
C ALA A 180 -5.99 -14.03 8.76
N ALA A 181 -7.21 -13.89 9.22
CA ALA A 181 -7.46 -13.61 10.62
C ALA A 181 -7.85 -14.84 11.42
N ASN A 182 -7.52 -14.78 12.67
CA ASN A 182 -7.92 -15.72 13.68
C ASN A 182 -9.38 -15.48 14.08
N TYR A 183 -10.25 -16.44 13.77
CA TYR A 183 -11.67 -16.43 14.21
C TYR A 183 -11.83 -16.32 15.74
N TYR A 184 -10.80 -16.66 16.50
CA TYR A 184 -10.85 -16.61 17.94
C TYR A 184 -11.11 -15.20 18.51
N TYR A 185 -10.60 -14.16 17.83
CA TYR A 185 -10.85 -12.77 18.22
C TYR A 185 -12.03 -12.13 17.49
N GLY A 186 -12.81 -12.93 16.76
CA GLY A 186 -13.94 -12.44 15.98
C GLY A 186 -13.55 -11.63 14.73
N VAL A 187 -12.28 -11.65 14.40
CA VAL A 187 -11.73 -11.00 13.21
C VAL A 187 -11.63 -12.07 12.13
N GLY A 188 -12.47 -12.04 11.11
CA GLY A 188 -12.29 -12.85 9.90
C GLY A 188 -11.16 -12.30 9.04
N ALA A 189 -10.89 -12.88 7.87
CA ALA A 189 -10.02 -12.27 6.89
C ALA A 189 -10.41 -10.81 6.71
N HIS A 190 -9.44 -9.89 6.81
CA HIS A 190 -9.71 -8.47 6.87
C HIS A 190 -8.81 -7.68 5.93
N SER A 191 -9.36 -6.58 5.42
CA SER A 191 -8.68 -5.64 4.53
C SER A 191 -8.78 -4.24 5.10
N MET A 192 -7.69 -3.47 5.04
CA MET A 192 -7.61 -2.09 5.50
C MET A 192 -6.57 -1.31 4.71
N ILE A 193 -6.52 0.00 4.90
CA ILE A 193 -5.50 0.89 4.33
C ILE A 193 -4.86 1.64 5.48
N PHE A 194 -3.54 1.66 5.54
CA PHE A 194 -2.83 2.47 6.52
C PHE A 194 -2.83 3.94 6.11
N THR A 195 -3.21 4.81 7.03
CA THR A 195 -3.32 6.26 6.79
C THR A 195 -2.06 7.02 7.17
N GLU A 196 -1.16 6.38 7.92
CA GLU A 196 0.14 6.91 8.32
C GLU A 196 1.20 5.81 8.22
N ASP A 197 2.47 6.21 8.22
CA ASP A 197 3.60 5.31 8.41
C ASP A 197 3.55 4.66 9.80
N TYR A 198 4.24 3.54 9.96
CA TYR A 198 4.50 2.99 11.29
C TYR A 198 5.21 4.03 12.17
N ASP A 199 4.68 4.26 13.36
CA ASP A 199 5.28 5.16 14.35
C ASP A 199 6.19 4.38 15.32
N PRO A 200 7.53 4.51 15.21
CA PRO A 200 8.46 3.85 16.08
C PRO A 200 8.52 4.44 17.50
N GLU A 201 8.01 5.65 17.74
CA GLU A 201 8.02 6.27 19.06
C GLU A 201 6.93 5.69 19.97
N THR A 202 5.77 5.40 19.38
CA THR A 202 4.61 4.85 20.10
C THR A 202 4.37 3.37 19.81
N ASP A 203 5.13 2.78 18.88
CA ASP A 203 4.98 1.39 18.43
C ASP A 203 3.58 1.11 17.87
N THR A 204 3.03 2.08 17.10
CA THR A 204 1.65 2.03 16.60
C THR A 204 1.56 2.12 15.10
N VAL A 205 0.41 1.71 14.58
CA VAL A 205 -0.04 1.96 13.21
C VAL A 205 -1.41 2.59 13.22
N THR A 206 -1.67 3.41 12.18
CA THR A 206 -2.93 4.14 12.00
C THR A 206 -3.58 3.73 10.69
N TRP A 207 -4.89 3.45 10.72
CA TRP A 207 -5.58 2.91 9.53
C TRP A 207 -7.02 3.35 9.38
N THR A 208 -7.54 3.11 8.18
CA THR A 208 -8.97 3.17 7.85
C THR A 208 -9.47 1.82 7.35
N ASP A 209 -10.68 1.46 7.73
CA ASP A 209 -11.37 0.26 7.28
C ASP A 209 -12.90 0.36 7.43
N SER A 210 -13.57 -0.74 7.08
CA SER A 210 -14.98 -0.95 7.41
C SER A 210 -15.20 -2.37 7.92
N ASN A 211 -16.32 -2.60 8.59
CA ASN A 211 -16.73 -3.93 9.09
C ASN A 211 -15.94 -4.49 10.28
N MET A 212 -14.98 -3.76 10.85
CA MET A 212 -14.13 -4.28 11.95
C MET A 212 -14.93 -4.59 13.23
N ARG A 213 -16.03 -3.89 13.47
CA ARG A 213 -16.91 -4.07 14.63
C ARG A 213 -18.31 -4.51 14.22
N GLY A 214 -18.38 -5.40 13.23
CA GLY A 214 -19.64 -5.84 12.65
C GLY A 214 -20.59 -6.51 13.65
N ALA A 215 -21.87 -6.31 13.44
CA ALA A 215 -22.94 -7.00 14.13
C ALA A 215 -23.89 -7.66 13.12
N THR A 216 -24.54 -8.74 13.53
CA THR A 216 -25.60 -9.36 12.74
C THR A 216 -26.95 -8.99 13.34
N ARG A 217 -27.88 -8.50 12.51
CA ARG A 217 -29.27 -8.22 12.88
C ARG A 217 -30.17 -8.75 11.78
N ASN A 218 -31.17 -9.58 12.15
CA ASN A 218 -32.12 -10.17 11.19
C ASN A 218 -31.43 -10.81 9.97
N ASP A 219 -30.39 -11.60 10.22
CA ASP A 219 -29.56 -12.26 9.20
C ASP A 219 -28.77 -11.29 8.28
N GLU A 220 -28.85 -10.01 8.50
CA GLU A 220 -28.02 -9.01 7.81
C GLU A 220 -26.78 -8.64 8.63
N ARG A 221 -25.66 -8.43 7.95
CA ARG A 221 -24.42 -7.96 8.56
C ARG A 221 -24.29 -6.46 8.43
N TYR A 222 -23.80 -5.87 9.49
CA TYR A 222 -23.51 -4.45 9.59
C TYR A 222 -22.08 -4.26 10.08
N GLY A 223 -21.41 -3.26 9.56
CA GLY A 223 -20.07 -2.85 9.97
C GLY A 223 -20.03 -1.37 10.30
N TYR A 224 -18.97 -0.96 10.92
CA TYR A 224 -18.67 0.44 11.20
C TYR A 224 -17.50 0.86 10.33
N VAL A 225 -17.58 2.03 9.72
CA VAL A 225 -16.44 2.68 9.11
C VAL A 225 -15.56 3.23 10.24
N GLN A 226 -14.27 2.97 10.15
CA GLN A 226 -13.25 3.52 11.02
C GLN A 226 -12.32 4.41 10.19
N TYR A 227 -11.91 5.53 10.78
CA TYR A 227 -10.94 6.44 10.20
C TYR A 227 -9.95 6.85 11.29
N ASP A 228 -8.67 6.91 10.95
CA ASP A 228 -7.58 7.18 11.89
C ASP A 228 -7.64 6.32 13.17
N ALA A 229 -8.01 5.07 13.00
CA ALA A 229 -7.97 4.11 14.10
C ALA A 229 -6.51 3.79 14.43
N VAL A 230 -6.13 3.84 15.71
CA VAL A 230 -4.75 3.65 16.17
C VAL A 230 -4.65 2.43 17.07
N LYS A 231 -3.63 1.61 16.88
CA LYS A 231 -3.30 0.48 17.75
C LYS A 231 -1.79 0.23 17.77
N GLU A 232 -1.31 -0.28 18.92
CA GLU A 232 0.00 -0.91 19.03
C GLU A 232 0.09 -2.10 18.06
N ILE A 233 1.24 -2.29 17.42
CA ILE A 233 1.43 -3.37 16.42
C ILE A 233 1.19 -4.75 17.02
N ASP A 234 1.45 -4.95 18.29
CA ASP A 234 1.21 -6.21 19.02
C ASP A 234 -0.25 -6.67 18.95
N TRP A 235 -1.21 -5.72 18.86
CA TRP A 235 -2.61 -6.06 18.68
C TRP A 235 -2.87 -6.76 17.34
N PHE A 236 -2.21 -6.31 16.26
CA PHE A 236 -2.30 -6.95 14.95
C PHE A 236 -1.54 -8.27 14.93
N VAL A 237 -0.32 -8.29 15.48
CA VAL A 237 0.48 -9.52 15.59
C VAL A 237 -0.33 -10.61 16.26
N ASP A 238 -1.02 -10.29 17.37
CA ASP A 238 -1.87 -11.26 18.07
C ASP A 238 -3.03 -11.78 17.19
N ALA A 239 -3.51 -10.98 16.24
CA ALA A 239 -4.57 -11.38 15.33
C ALA A 239 -4.11 -12.38 14.27
N PHE A 240 -2.96 -12.17 13.61
CA PHE A 240 -2.54 -12.97 12.46
C PHE A 240 -1.31 -13.86 12.67
N CYS A 241 -0.52 -13.67 13.75
CA CYS A 241 0.63 -14.51 14.05
C CYS A 241 0.20 -15.86 14.65
N ARG A 242 -0.42 -16.69 13.84
CA ARG A 242 -0.94 -18.01 14.22
C ARG A 242 -0.65 -19.03 13.11
N LYS A 243 -0.52 -20.29 13.47
CA LYS A 243 -0.34 -21.39 12.52
C LYS A 243 -1.41 -21.33 11.42
N LYS A 244 -0.99 -21.34 10.17
CA LYS A 244 -1.78 -21.23 8.95
C LYS A 244 -2.29 -19.81 8.61
N TYR A 245 -1.87 -18.79 9.35
CA TYR A 245 -2.24 -17.42 9.07
C TYR A 245 -1.04 -16.58 8.63
N GLY A 246 -1.34 -15.42 8.13
CA GLY A 246 -0.36 -14.46 7.69
C GLY A 246 -1.01 -13.15 7.27
N ALA A 247 -0.21 -12.27 6.74
CA ALA A 247 -0.64 -10.98 6.25
C ALA A 247 0.23 -10.53 5.08
N THR A 248 -0.30 -9.63 4.25
CA THR A 248 0.42 -9.07 3.10
C THR A 248 0.20 -7.56 3.06
N LEU A 249 1.27 -6.81 2.83
CA LEU A 249 1.25 -5.40 2.50
C LEU A 249 1.40 -5.24 0.99
N TYR A 250 0.45 -4.57 0.37
CA TYR A 250 0.51 -4.13 -1.02
C TYR A 250 0.75 -2.64 -1.02
N ARG A 251 1.77 -2.20 -1.74
CA ARG A 251 2.19 -0.81 -1.84
C ARG A 251 2.02 -0.31 -3.26
N LEU A 252 1.64 0.96 -3.39
CA LEU A 252 1.60 1.64 -4.67
C LEU A 252 3.01 1.84 -5.22
N ARG A 253 3.15 1.64 -6.53
CA ARG A 253 4.39 1.87 -7.26
C ARG A 253 4.69 3.37 -7.34
N ASP A 254 5.96 3.70 -7.46
CA ASP A 254 6.42 5.09 -7.55
C ASP A 254 6.23 5.69 -8.96
N ASP A 255 6.00 4.86 -10.00
CA ASP A 255 5.83 5.25 -11.38
C ASP A 255 4.36 5.57 -11.76
N ILE A 256 3.55 5.98 -10.79
CA ILE A 256 2.22 6.54 -11.02
C ILE A 256 2.36 7.98 -11.51
N ILE A 257 1.64 8.33 -12.59
CA ILE A 257 1.58 9.65 -13.19
C ILE A 257 0.15 10.16 -13.29
N TRP A 258 -0.01 11.44 -13.50
CA TRP A 258 -1.31 12.03 -13.83
C TRP A 258 -1.80 11.57 -15.22
N ALA A 259 -3.11 11.36 -15.35
CA ALA A 259 -3.74 11.20 -16.63
C ALA A 259 -3.75 12.54 -17.38
N GLU A 260 -3.36 12.54 -18.67
CA GLU A 260 -3.46 13.71 -19.54
C GLU A 260 -4.91 14.07 -19.89
#